data_c5560a6aee5e4261c22e70921b41dff1
#
_entry.id   c5560a6aee5e4261c22e70921b41dff1
#
_cell.length_a   1.000
_cell.length_b   1.000
_cell.length_c   1.000
_cell.angle_alpha   90.00
_cell.angle_beta   90.00
_cell.angle_gamma   90.00
#
_symmetry.space_group_name_H-M   'P 1'
#
loop_
_entity.id
_entity.type
_entity.pdbx_description
1 polymer ?
#
loop_
_entity_poly.entity_id
_entity_poly.type
_entity_poly.pdbx_seq_one_letter_code
_entity_poly.pdbx_strand_id
1 'polypeptide(L)'
;WDEIKAKEKNKKDANKTFGNIPKSLPPIFKAKKIQKKAAKKGFDWKESIDVIEKVEEELKELKHEIQQNNKENSQEELGDLLFSIVNLSRHINIDASEAINQANHKFVKRFKLMEEEIAKDKKELDNLSPEELEEFWVKIKSHG
;
A
#
# COMPACT_ATOMS: atom_id res chain seq x y z
N TRP A 1 17.07 -42.56 -3.48
CA TRP A 1 16.24 -41.78 -4.43
C TRP A 1 14.85 -41.51 -3.88
N ASP A 2 14.17 -42.56 -3.41
CA ASP A 2 12.82 -42.45 -2.83
C ASP A 2 12.82 -41.66 -1.53
N GLU A 3 13.88 -41.77 -0.71
CA GLU A 3 14.04 -41.00 0.51
C GLU A 3 14.27 -39.51 0.20
N ILE A 4 15.03 -39.20 -0.85
CA ILE A 4 15.28 -37.82 -1.30
C ILE A 4 13.97 -37.22 -1.80
N LYS A 5 13.19 -37.93 -2.61
CA LYS A 5 11.87 -37.49 -3.08
C LYS A 5 10.90 -37.25 -1.93
N ALA A 6 10.89 -38.18 -0.94
CA ALA A 6 10.03 -38.02 0.23
C ALA A 6 10.41 -36.80 1.07
N LYS A 7 11.71 -36.53 1.24
CA LYS A 7 12.20 -35.33 1.94
C LYS A 7 11.85 -34.05 1.20
N GLU A 8 12.00 -34.03 -0.13
CA GLU A 8 11.61 -32.88 -0.96
C GLU A 8 10.11 -32.65 -0.90
N LYS A 9 9.32 -33.68 -0.96
CA LYS A 9 7.86 -33.59 -0.84
C LYS A 9 7.45 -33.09 0.55
N ASN A 10 8.10 -33.55 1.61
CA ASN A 10 7.84 -33.09 2.97
C ASN A 10 8.22 -31.63 3.14
N LYS A 11 9.32 -31.17 2.54
CA LYS A 11 9.69 -29.74 2.53
C LYS A 11 8.66 -28.89 1.79
N LYS A 12 8.18 -29.36 0.62
CA LYS A 12 7.11 -28.70 -0.13
C LYS A 12 5.82 -28.67 0.65
N ASP A 13 5.48 -29.76 1.35
CA ASP A 13 4.27 -29.84 2.17
C ASP A 13 4.34 -28.93 3.39
N ALA A 14 5.53 -28.81 4.02
CA ALA A 14 5.74 -27.90 5.16
C ALA A 14 5.57 -26.42 4.79
N ASN A 15 5.94 -26.06 3.53
CA ASN A 15 5.86 -24.69 3.03
C ASN A 15 4.79 -24.53 1.94
N LYS A 16 3.85 -25.46 1.84
CA LYS A 16 2.89 -25.52 0.73
C LYS A 16 1.98 -24.31 0.62
N THR A 17 1.67 -23.65 1.70
CA THR A 17 0.79 -22.49 1.67
C THR A 17 1.45 -21.31 0.93
N PHE A 18 2.71 -21.02 1.20
CA PHE A 18 3.41 -19.87 0.63
C PHE A 18 4.60 -20.25 -0.26
N GLY A 19 4.86 -21.53 -0.46
CA GLY A 19 6.06 -22.02 -1.14
C GLY A 19 6.21 -21.63 -2.60
N ASN A 20 5.12 -21.30 -3.29
CA ASN A 20 5.11 -20.95 -4.71
C ASN A 20 5.13 -19.44 -4.96
N ILE A 21 5.37 -18.65 -3.92
CA ILE A 21 5.45 -17.18 -4.06
C ILE A 21 6.89 -16.80 -4.36
N PRO A 22 7.20 -16.26 -5.56
CA PRO A 22 8.56 -15.81 -5.87
C PRO A 22 9.02 -14.69 -4.94
N LYS A 23 10.26 -14.76 -4.49
CA LYS A 23 10.85 -13.75 -3.60
C LYS A 23 11.01 -12.39 -4.28
N SER A 24 11.13 -12.38 -5.61
CA SER A 24 11.37 -11.18 -6.41
C SER A 24 10.12 -10.36 -6.74
N LEU A 25 8.93 -10.79 -6.30
CA LEU A 25 7.70 -10.05 -6.55
C LEU A 25 7.70 -8.70 -5.83
N PRO A 26 7.14 -7.65 -6.47
CA PRO A 26 6.94 -6.38 -5.80
C PRO A 26 6.13 -6.55 -4.50
N PRO A 27 6.46 -5.81 -3.44
CA PRO A 27 5.88 -6.06 -2.10
C PRO A 27 4.35 -6.00 -2.05
N ILE A 28 3.71 -5.05 -2.73
CA ILE A 28 2.24 -4.94 -2.73
C ILE A 28 1.61 -6.15 -3.42
N PHE A 29 2.15 -6.55 -4.55
CA PHE A 29 1.69 -7.72 -5.28
C PHE A 29 1.89 -9.01 -4.47
N LYS A 30 3.03 -9.11 -3.81
CA LYS A 30 3.36 -10.25 -2.92
C LYS A 30 2.39 -10.33 -1.75
N ALA A 31 2.06 -9.21 -1.11
CA ALA A 31 1.10 -9.15 -0.01
C ALA A 31 -0.27 -9.70 -0.45
N LYS A 32 -0.74 -9.29 -1.62
CA LYS A 32 -2.00 -9.78 -2.20
C LYS A 32 -1.98 -11.30 -2.38
N LYS A 33 -0.88 -11.84 -2.92
CA LYS A 33 -0.75 -13.29 -3.12
C LYS A 33 -0.72 -14.06 -1.80
N ILE A 34 -0.01 -13.55 -0.81
CA ILE A 34 0.03 -14.15 0.53
C ILE A 34 -1.38 -14.21 1.13
N GLN A 35 -2.12 -13.11 1.05
CA GLN A 35 -3.48 -13.02 1.58
C GLN A 35 -4.43 -13.96 0.86
N LYS A 36 -4.35 -14.06 -0.46
CA LYS A 36 -5.17 -15.00 -1.24
C LYS A 36 -4.92 -16.45 -0.85
N LYS A 37 -3.67 -16.80 -0.65
CA LYS A 37 -3.32 -18.18 -0.25
C LYS A 37 -3.80 -18.50 1.16
N ALA A 38 -3.69 -17.55 2.09
CA ALA A 38 -4.25 -17.71 3.44
C ALA A 38 -5.77 -17.84 3.41
N ALA A 39 -6.45 -17.03 2.59
CA ALA A 39 -7.90 -17.09 2.42
C ALA A 39 -8.38 -18.45 1.92
N LYS A 40 -7.65 -19.05 1.00
CA LYS A 40 -7.96 -20.43 0.50
C LYS A 40 -7.91 -21.48 1.60
N LYS A 41 -7.17 -21.22 2.68
CA LYS A 41 -7.09 -22.11 3.85
C LYS A 41 -8.13 -21.76 4.92
N GLY A 42 -9.02 -20.82 4.61
CA GLY A 42 -10.07 -20.38 5.55
C GLY A 42 -9.66 -19.22 6.45
N PHE A 43 -8.47 -18.67 6.27
CA PHE A 43 -7.96 -17.57 7.08
C PHE A 43 -8.26 -16.24 6.39
N ASP A 44 -9.46 -15.71 6.61
CA ASP A 44 -9.92 -14.46 6.01
C ASP A 44 -11.07 -13.84 6.82
N TRP A 45 -11.25 -12.52 6.68
CA TRP A 45 -12.44 -11.85 7.20
C TRP A 45 -13.63 -12.11 6.28
N LYS A 46 -14.82 -12.18 6.86
CA LYS A 46 -16.05 -12.41 6.08
C LYS A 46 -16.55 -11.14 5.42
N GLU A 47 -16.45 -10.01 6.09
CA GLU A 47 -17.03 -8.74 5.66
C GLU A 47 -15.97 -7.66 5.44
N SER A 48 -16.17 -6.83 4.41
CA SER A 48 -15.28 -5.70 4.14
C SER A 48 -15.22 -4.71 5.30
N ILE A 49 -16.32 -4.54 6.03
CA ILE A 49 -16.36 -3.64 7.18
C ILE A 49 -15.37 -4.07 8.27
N ASP A 50 -15.20 -5.36 8.48
CA ASP A 50 -14.23 -5.87 9.46
C ASP A 50 -12.79 -5.54 9.05
N VAL A 51 -12.52 -5.56 7.75
CA VAL A 51 -11.21 -5.19 7.21
C VAL A 51 -10.95 -3.69 7.37
N ILE A 52 -11.98 -2.86 7.15
CA ILE A 52 -11.89 -1.41 7.39
C ILE A 52 -11.56 -1.13 8.86
N GLU A 53 -12.23 -1.80 9.77
CA GLU A 53 -11.96 -1.65 11.21
C GLU A 53 -10.53 -2.04 11.55
N LYS A 54 -9.98 -3.07 10.88
CA LYS A 54 -8.58 -3.46 11.06
C LYS A 54 -7.63 -2.37 10.55
N VAL A 55 -7.93 -1.75 9.42
CA VAL A 55 -7.15 -0.62 8.89
C VAL A 55 -7.13 0.54 9.91
N GLU A 56 -8.29 0.88 10.46
CA GLU A 56 -8.42 1.93 11.46
C GLU A 56 -7.62 1.61 12.74
N GLU A 57 -7.66 0.34 13.18
CA GLU A 57 -6.90 -0.14 14.32
C GLU A 57 -5.39 0.01 14.10
N GLU A 58 -4.89 -0.43 12.93
CA GLU A 58 -3.47 -0.33 12.60
C GLU A 58 -3.01 1.12 12.48
N LEU A 59 -3.86 2.01 11.95
CA LEU A 59 -3.55 3.44 11.90
C LEU A 59 -3.43 4.03 13.29
N LYS A 60 -4.29 3.62 14.20
CA LYS A 60 -4.28 4.06 15.61
C LYS A 60 -3.01 3.60 16.32
N GLU A 61 -2.60 2.35 16.08
CA GLU A 61 -1.36 1.80 16.65
C GLU A 61 -0.13 2.54 16.10
N LEU A 62 -0.12 2.84 14.81
CA LEU A 62 0.96 3.63 14.19
C LEU A 62 1.04 5.01 14.82
N LYS A 63 -0.09 5.69 14.99
CA LYS A 63 -0.15 7.01 15.62
C LYS A 63 0.45 6.96 17.03
N HIS A 64 0.11 5.94 17.81
CA HIS A 64 0.65 5.76 19.15
C HIS A 64 2.18 5.63 19.13
N GLU A 65 2.73 4.81 18.23
CA GLU A 65 4.18 4.61 18.17
C GLU A 65 4.91 5.86 17.67
N ILE A 66 4.32 6.63 16.78
CA ILE A 66 4.87 7.93 16.36
C ILE A 66 4.93 8.89 17.53
N GLN A 67 3.87 8.95 18.35
CA GLN A 67 3.81 9.81 19.53
C GLN A 67 4.84 9.42 20.59
N GLN A 68 5.21 8.13 20.64
CA GLN A 68 6.25 7.62 21.54
C GLN A 68 7.66 7.82 20.98
N ASN A 69 7.81 8.38 19.78
CA ASN A 69 9.08 8.55 19.08
C ASN A 69 9.84 7.23 18.89
N ASN A 70 9.11 6.13 18.75
CA ASN A 70 9.70 4.81 18.51
C ASN A 70 9.71 4.51 17.01
N LYS A 71 10.85 4.73 16.38
CA LYS A 71 10.99 4.56 14.93
C LYS A 71 10.86 3.11 14.47
N GLU A 72 11.44 2.17 15.21
CA GLU A 72 11.37 0.74 14.88
C GLU A 72 9.93 0.22 14.92
N ASN A 73 9.21 0.53 16.00
CA ASN A 73 7.82 0.15 16.13
C ASN A 73 6.93 0.88 15.13
N SER A 74 7.24 2.14 14.82
CA SER A 74 6.52 2.89 13.80
C SER A 74 6.65 2.23 12.43
N GLN A 75 7.83 1.76 12.08
CA GLN A 75 8.06 1.03 10.82
C GLN A 75 7.25 -0.26 10.77
N GLU A 76 7.24 -1.01 11.86
CA GLU A 76 6.46 -2.25 11.97
C GLU A 76 4.96 -1.98 11.79
N GLU A 77 4.43 -1.00 12.52
CA GLU A 77 3.00 -0.64 12.44
C GLU A 77 2.63 -0.06 11.07
N LEU A 78 3.54 0.69 10.43
CA LEU A 78 3.32 1.16 9.07
C LEU A 78 3.21 -0.03 8.09
N GLY A 79 4.07 -1.02 8.25
CA GLY A 79 4.01 -2.25 7.45
C GLY A 79 2.68 -2.97 7.63
N ASP A 80 2.22 -3.12 8.87
CA ASP A 80 0.94 -3.76 9.19
C ASP A 80 -0.24 -2.97 8.62
N LEU A 81 -0.18 -1.63 8.68
CA LEU A 81 -1.19 -0.77 8.08
C LEU A 81 -1.25 -0.97 6.56
N LEU A 82 -0.11 -0.94 5.88
CA LEU A 82 -0.05 -1.16 4.43
C LEU A 82 -0.58 -2.55 4.06
N PHE A 83 -0.22 -3.56 4.83
CA PHE A 83 -0.71 -4.93 4.62
C PHE A 83 -2.23 -5.01 4.77
N SER A 84 -2.79 -4.35 5.76
CA SER A 84 -4.24 -4.31 5.97
C SER A 84 -4.97 -3.54 4.86
N ILE A 85 -4.34 -2.49 4.30
CA ILE A 85 -4.88 -1.74 3.16
C ILE A 85 -4.94 -2.63 1.91
N VAL A 86 -3.88 -3.40 1.64
CA VAL A 86 -3.89 -4.37 0.54
C VAL A 86 -5.01 -5.39 0.72
N ASN A 87 -5.20 -5.85 1.96
CA ASN A 87 -6.28 -6.78 2.27
C ASN A 87 -7.66 -6.18 2.02
N LEU A 88 -7.86 -4.93 2.42
CA LEU A 88 -9.11 -4.20 2.13
C LEU A 88 -9.35 -4.11 0.62
N SER A 89 -8.32 -3.75 -0.15
CA SER A 89 -8.47 -3.64 -1.60
C SER A 89 -8.88 -4.98 -2.22
N ARG A 90 -8.33 -6.10 -1.73
CA ARG A 90 -8.72 -7.43 -2.16
C ARG A 90 -10.21 -7.71 -1.88
N HIS A 91 -10.69 -7.34 -0.69
CA HIS A 91 -12.09 -7.54 -0.29
C HIS A 91 -13.09 -6.72 -1.10
N ILE A 92 -12.70 -5.56 -1.61
CA ILE A 92 -13.56 -4.72 -2.46
C ILE A 92 -13.28 -4.91 -3.95
N ASN A 93 -12.53 -5.94 -4.31
CA ASN A 93 -12.19 -6.31 -5.70
C ASN A 93 -11.47 -5.21 -6.47
N ILE A 94 -10.58 -4.50 -5.80
CA ILE A 94 -9.71 -3.49 -6.41
C ILE A 94 -8.27 -3.97 -6.29
N ASP A 95 -7.51 -3.85 -7.36
CA ASP A 95 -6.08 -4.15 -7.34
C ASP A 95 -5.33 -2.96 -6.71
N ALA A 96 -4.64 -3.20 -5.59
CA ALA A 96 -3.89 -2.16 -4.88
C ALA A 96 -2.77 -1.57 -5.75
N SER A 97 -2.12 -2.38 -6.58
CA SER A 97 -1.06 -1.90 -7.49
C SER A 97 -1.62 -0.95 -8.54
N GLU A 98 -2.77 -1.26 -9.13
CA GLU A 98 -3.43 -0.38 -10.07
C GLU A 98 -3.90 0.91 -9.40
N ALA A 99 -4.45 0.81 -8.20
CA ALA A 99 -4.92 1.98 -7.45
C ALA A 99 -3.77 2.95 -7.16
N ILE A 100 -2.62 2.47 -6.69
CA ILE A 100 -1.47 3.33 -6.41
C ILE A 100 -0.88 3.91 -7.69
N ASN A 101 -0.87 3.15 -8.79
CA ASN A 101 -0.43 3.66 -10.10
C ASN A 101 -1.32 4.80 -10.58
N GLN A 102 -2.63 4.68 -10.42
CA GLN A 102 -3.57 5.77 -10.75
C GLN A 102 -3.31 7.02 -9.92
N ALA A 103 -3.04 6.84 -8.63
CA ALA A 103 -2.71 7.96 -7.75
C ALA A 103 -1.41 8.64 -8.18
N ASN A 104 -0.40 7.85 -8.56
CA ASN A 104 0.87 8.37 -9.06
C ASN A 104 0.66 9.21 -10.32
N HIS A 105 -0.07 8.70 -11.30
CA HIS A 105 -0.36 9.42 -12.55
C HIS A 105 -1.14 10.71 -12.30
N LYS A 106 -2.15 10.62 -11.46
CA LYS A 106 -2.97 11.78 -11.08
C LYS A 106 -2.14 12.89 -10.44
N PHE A 107 -1.28 12.53 -9.49
CA PHE A 107 -0.41 13.48 -8.82
C PHE A 107 0.56 14.15 -9.80
N VAL A 108 1.24 13.36 -10.64
CA VAL A 108 2.19 13.89 -11.63
C VAL A 108 1.48 14.82 -12.62
N LYS A 109 0.32 14.45 -13.12
CA LYS A 109 -0.47 15.27 -14.03
C LYS A 109 -0.86 16.60 -13.39
N ARG A 110 -1.39 16.56 -12.17
CA ARG A 110 -1.78 17.76 -11.42
C ARG A 110 -0.59 18.66 -11.14
N PHE A 111 0.54 18.08 -10.78
CA PHE A 111 1.77 18.84 -10.50
C PHE A 111 2.26 19.56 -11.74
N LYS A 112 2.24 18.91 -12.91
CA LYS A 112 2.59 19.54 -14.19
C LYS A 112 1.67 20.70 -14.51
N LEU A 113 0.37 20.54 -14.32
CA LEU A 113 -0.60 21.62 -14.52
C LEU A 113 -0.34 22.80 -13.56
N MET A 114 0.02 22.50 -12.32
CA MET A 114 0.39 23.52 -11.34
C MET A 114 1.63 24.30 -11.79
N GLU A 115 2.66 23.59 -12.26
CA GLU A 115 3.87 24.22 -12.79
C GLU A 115 3.55 25.16 -13.96
N GLU A 116 2.66 24.73 -14.87
CA GLU A 116 2.21 25.54 -16.01
C GLU A 116 1.49 26.82 -15.54
N GLU A 117 0.60 26.69 -14.57
CA GLU A 117 -0.12 27.85 -14.02
C GLU A 117 0.81 28.84 -13.30
N ILE A 118 1.79 28.32 -12.57
CA ILE A 118 2.80 29.15 -11.90
C ILE A 118 3.64 29.91 -12.93
N ALA A 119 4.02 29.24 -14.03
CA ALA A 119 4.78 29.86 -15.12
C ALA A 119 3.99 30.97 -15.83
N LYS A 120 2.67 30.81 -16.00
CA LYS A 120 1.79 31.82 -16.57
C LYS A 120 1.80 33.11 -15.75
N ASP A 121 1.92 32.99 -14.44
CA ASP A 121 2.04 34.14 -13.53
C ASP A 121 3.47 34.70 -13.47
N LYS A 122 4.37 34.23 -14.33
CA LYS A 122 5.79 34.63 -14.38
C LYS A 122 6.52 34.34 -13.06
N LYS A 123 6.11 33.31 -12.36
CA LYS A 123 6.72 32.86 -11.10
C LYS A 123 7.45 31.57 -11.32
N GLU A 124 8.35 31.23 -10.42
CA GLU A 124 9.06 29.97 -10.40
C GLU A 124 8.68 29.21 -9.13
N LEU A 125 8.44 27.91 -9.27
CA LEU A 125 8.00 27.04 -8.19
C LEU A 125 8.91 27.12 -6.96
N ASP A 126 10.24 27.17 -7.18
CA ASP A 126 11.23 27.21 -6.11
C ASP A 126 11.19 28.51 -5.29
N ASN A 127 10.58 29.58 -5.84
CA ASN A 127 10.51 30.89 -5.19
C ASN A 127 9.19 31.13 -4.46
N LEU A 128 8.29 30.13 -4.45
CA LEU A 128 6.99 30.25 -3.80
C LEU A 128 7.05 29.68 -2.38
N SER A 129 6.28 30.31 -1.49
CA SER A 129 6.09 29.76 -0.14
C SER A 129 5.21 28.51 -0.17
N PRO A 130 5.26 27.65 0.88
CA PRO A 130 4.34 26.53 0.96
C PRO A 130 2.87 26.93 0.86
N GLU A 131 2.49 28.09 1.41
CA GLU A 131 1.12 28.59 1.36
C GLU A 131 0.71 28.99 -0.06
N GLU A 132 1.62 29.62 -0.81
CA GLU A 132 1.38 29.98 -2.21
C GLU A 132 1.26 28.75 -3.10
N LEU A 133 2.11 27.73 -2.88
CA LEU A 133 2.04 26.46 -3.58
C LEU A 133 0.71 25.75 -3.31
N GLU A 134 0.25 25.77 -2.07
CA GLU A 134 -1.03 25.17 -1.68
C GLU A 134 -2.20 25.84 -2.40
N GLU A 135 -2.18 27.17 -2.55
CA GLU A 135 -3.22 27.90 -3.29
C GLU A 135 -3.31 27.44 -4.75
N PHE A 136 -2.16 27.30 -5.43
CA PHE A 136 -2.11 26.78 -6.80
C PHE A 136 -2.62 25.33 -6.85
N TRP A 137 -2.21 24.52 -5.91
CA TRP A 137 -2.61 23.11 -5.83
C TRP A 137 -4.12 22.94 -5.67
N VAL A 138 -4.73 23.70 -4.77
CA VAL A 138 -6.18 23.69 -4.55
C VAL A 138 -6.94 24.06 -5.82
N LYS A 139 -6.46 25.06 -6.56
CA LYS A 139 -7.04 25.44 -7.86
C LYS A 139 -7.01 24.29 -8.85
N ILE A 140 -5.86 23.61 -8.97
CA ILE A 140 -5.70 22.50 -9.90
C ILE A 140 -6.64 21.36 -9.52
N LYS A 141 -6.75 21.03 -8.24
CA LYS A 141 -7.64 19.96 -7.75
C LYS A 141 -9.11 20.26 -8.06
N SER A 142 -9.53 21.52 -7.98
CA SER A 142 -10.92 21.91 -8.24
C SER A 142 -11.31 21.81 -9.71
N HIS A 143 -10.33 21.81 -10.63
CA HIS A 143 -10.56 21.75 -12.07
C HIS A 143 -10.40 20.33 -12.63
N GLY A 144 -10.07 19.38 -11.81
CA GLY A 144 -9.84 18.07 -12.33
C GLY A 144 -9.70 16.95 -11.39
#